data_24b32e4caf43269a564545d9e67b75eb
#
_entry.id   24b32e4caf43269a564545d9e67b75eb
#
_cell.length_a   1.000
_cell.length_b   1.000
_cell.length_c   1.000
_cell.angle_alpha   90.00
_cell.angle_beta   90.00
_cell.angle_gamma   90.00
#
_symmetry.space_group_name_H-M   'P 1'
#
loop_
_entity.id
_entity.type
_entity.pdbx_description
1 polymer ?
#
loop_
_entity_poly.entity_id
_entity_poly.type
_entity_poly.pdbx_seq_one_letter_code
_entity_poly.pdbx_strand_id
1 'polypeptide(L)'
;ATTINKVCGSGMKAVMFGHDMIKAGSARLVVAGGMESMTNAPHLLMNSRTGIRFGSAEMLDHMAWDGLTNPYDKQSMGVFGELCVAKYGFSREQQDAFAAESVQRALNAQQSGAFSAEIAPVTVSTRKGDVSFDQDEQPGKCDIGKIPTLRPAFKKDGTITAASSSSINDGAAALVLCSET
;
A
#
# COMPACT_ATOMS: atom_id res chain seq x y z
N ALA A 1 -4.10 -1.79 24.43
CA ALA A 1 -3.66 -2.00 23.04
C ALA A 1 -2.14 -1.93 22.97
N THR A 2 -1.54 -2.67 22.02
CA THR A 2 -0.10 -2.65 21.75
C THR A 2 0.10 -2.28 20.30
N THR A 3 0.94 -1.29 20.04
CA THR A 3 1.34 -0.90 18.69
C THR A 3 2.65 -1.59 18.34
N ILE A 4 2.71 -2.15 17.13
CA ILE A 4 3.92 -2.75 16.56
C ILE A 4 4.21 -2.14 15.20
N ASN A 5 5.46 -2.18 14.79
CA ASN A 5 5.85 -1.76 13.45
C ASN A 5 6.76 -2.82 12.82
N LYS A 6 6.34 -3.31 11.66
CA LYS A 6 7.10 -4.19 10.77
C LYS A 6 6.88 -3.73 9.30
N VAL A 7 6.83 -2.42 9.09
CA VAL A 7 6.55 -1.79 7.79
C VAL A 7 5.29 -2.43 7.17
N CYS A 8 5.29 -2.83 5.90
CA CYS A 8 4.14 -3.45 5.22
C CYS A 8 3.65 -4.77 5.86
N GLY A 9 4.48 -5.44 6.66
CA GLY A 9 4.13 -6.67 7.38
C GLY A 9 3.49 -6.46 8.76
N SER A 10 3.23 -5.22 9.19
CA SER A 10 2.74 -4.93 10.56
C SER A 10 1.39 -5.57 10.85
N GLY A 11 0.43 -5.47 9.94
CA GLY A 11 -0.89 -6.07 10.11
C GLY A 11 -0.83 -7.59 10.23
N MET A 12 -0.06 -8.25 9.36
CA MET A 12 0.16 -9.70 9.43
C MET A 12 0.84 -10.09 10.75
N LYS A 13 1.85 -9.32 11.19
CA LYS A 13 2.53 -9.59 12.46
C LYS A 13 1.62 -9.40 13.67
N ALA A 14 0.70 -8.44 13.63
CA ALA A 14 -0.32 -8.27 14.66
C ALA A 14 -1.22 -9.51 14.76
N VAL A 15 -1.64 -10.08 13.62
CA VAL A 15 -2.42 -11.33 13.58
C VAL A 15 -1.64 -12.50 14.18
N MET A 16 -0.34 -12.64 13.84
CA MET A 16 0.51 -13.68 14.43
C MET A 16 0.62 -13.55 15.95
N PHE A 17 0.79 -12.34 16.48
CA PHE A 17 0.81 -12.13 17.92
C PHE A 17 -0.56 -12.41 18.56
N GLY A 18 -1.66 -12.04 17.92
CA GLY A 18 -3.00 -12.38 18.38
C GLY A 18 -3.23 -13.88 18.48
N HIS A 19 -2.79 -14.64 17.46
CA HIS A 19 -2.79 -16.10 17.48
C HIS A 19 -1.99 -16.64 18.67
N ASP A 20 -0.75 -16.18 18.86
CA ASP A 20 0.12 -16.67 19.92
C ASP A 20 -0.46 -16.35 21.31
N MET A 21 -1.07 -15.19 21.50
CA MET A 21 -1.75 -14.83 22.76
C MET A 21 -2.93 -15.75 23.05
N ILE A 22 -3.72 -16.13 22.05
CA ILE A 22 -4.83 -17.08 22.20
C ILE A 22 -4.29 -18.47 22.53
N LYS A 23 -3.28 -18.94 21.80
CA LYS A 23 -2.66 -20.25 22.04
C LYS A 23 -2.01 -20.34 23.43
N ALA A 24 -1.44 -19.26 23.94
CA ALA A 24 -0.87 -19.19 25.28
C ALA A 24 -1.93 -19.03 26.40
N GLY A 25 -3.21 -18.87 26.06
CA GLY A 25 -4.29 -18.64 27.02
C GLY A 25 -4.29 -17.22 27.63
N SER A 26 -3.47 -16.30 27.12
CA SER A 26 -3.40 -14.92 27.61
C SER A 26 -4.57 -14.06 27.16
N ALA A 27 -5.27 -14.46 26.10
CA ALA A 27 -6.48 -13.83 25.60
C ALA A 27 -7.39 -14.87 24.97
N ARG A 28 -8.70 -14.63 25.00
CA ARG A 28 -9.69 -15.48 24.31
C ARG A 28 -10.20 -14.84 23.02
N LEU A 29 -10.10 -13.53 22.93
CA LEU A 29 -10.52 -12.73 21.78
C LEU A 29 -9.51 -11.61 21.57
N VAL A 30 -9.05 -11.43 20.35
CA VAL A 30 -8.10 -10.39 19.97
C VAL A 30 -8.57 -9.70 18.69
N VAL A 31 -8.56 -8.37 18.67
CA VAL A 31 -8.67 -7.58 17.44
C VAL A 31 -7.26 -7.25 16.97
N ALA A 32 -6.90 -7.69 15.78
CA ALA A 32 -5.58 -7.48 15.20
C ALA A 32 -5.70 -6.90 13.79
N GLY A 33 -4.82 -5.98 13.44
CA GLY A 33 -4.86 -5.34 12.13
C GLY A 33 -3.71 -4.38 11.89
N GLY A 34 -3.87 -3.52 10.91
CA GLY A 34 -2.94 -2.47 10.59
C GLY A 34 -3.63 -1.30 9.91
N MET A 35 -3.00 -0.15 9.99
CA MET A 35 -3.43 1.05 9.30
C MET A 35 -2.21 1.86 8.86
N GLU A 36 -2.36 2.59 7.76
CA GLU A 36 -1.35 3.50 7.26
C GLU A 36 -2.00 4.73 6.65
N SER A 37 -1.52 5.91 7.01
CA SER A 37 -1.91 7.15 6.35
C SER A 37 -0.72 7.71 5.59
N MET A 38 -0.61 7.33 4.32
CA MET A 38 0.43 7.83 3.44
C MET A 38 0.24 9.32 3.13
N THR A 39 -1.01 9.79 3.11
CA THR A 39 -1.35 11.21 2.94
C THR A 39 -0.77 12.09 4.04
N ASN A 40 -0.71 11.60 5.27
CA ASN A 40 -0.21 12.34 6.43
C ASN A 40 1.26 12.03 6.76
N ALA A 41 1.97 11.29 5.91
CA ALA A 41 3.40 11.05 6.11
C ALA A 41 4.17 12.38 6.12
N PRO A 42 4.96 12.68 7.17
CA PRO A 42 5.65 13.95 7.28
C PRO A 42 6.88 14.02 6.39
N HIS A 43 7.39 15.23 6.19
CA HIS A 43 8.77 15.41 5.73
C HIS A 43 9.71 15.58 6.93
N LEU A 44 10.88 14.98 6.84
CA LEU A 44 11.88 14.91 7.91
C LEU A 44 13.06 15.85 7.63
N LEU A 45 13.38 16.68 8.59
CA LEU A 45 14.60 17.48 8.58
C LEU A 45 15.64 16.80 9.47
N MET A 46 16.60 16.12 8.84
CA MET A 46 17.62 15.37 9.54
C MET A 46 18.59 16.31 10.30
N ASN A 47 19.11 15.82 11.43
CA ASN A 47 20.08 16.55 12.27
C ASN A 47 19.61 17.92 12.80
N SER A 48 18.31 18.25 12.67
CA SER A 48 17.77 19.54 13.12
C SER A 48 17.87 19.77 14.63
N ARG A 49 17.85 18.71 15.43
CA ARG A 49 17.94 18.79 16.91
C ARG A 49 19.25 19.40 17.40
N THR A 50 20.34 19.16 16.70
CA THR A 50 21.67 19.72 17.04
C THR A 50 21.93 21.07 16.38
N GLY A 51 20.95 21.60 15.64
CA GLY A 51 21.03 22.81 14.86
C GLY A 51 21.62 22.61 13.48
N ILE A 52 21.10 23.39 12.53
CA ILE A 52 21.61 23.46 11.16
C ILE A 52 22.57 24.62 11.10
N ARG A 53 23.82 24.32 10.77
CA ARG A 53 24.89 25.33 10.65
C ARG A 53 24.84 25.95 9.25
N PHE A 54 25.95 26.52 8.82
CA PHE A 54 26.10 27.11 7.48
C PHE A 54 25.90 26.05 6.38
N GLY A 55 25.12 26.37 5.36
CA GLY A 55 24.83 25.53 4.20
C GLY A 55 23.37 25.07 4.14
N SER A 56 23.04 24.36 3.07
CA SER A 56 21.70 23.81 2.84
C SER A 56 21.44 22.56 3.66
N ALA A 57 20.17 22.32 4.01
CA ALA A 57 19.70 21.06 4.61
C ALA A 57 18.68 20.41 3.67
N GLU A 58 18.73 19.09 3.57
CA GLU A 58 17.79 18.30 2.80
C GLU A 58 16.58 17.94 3.66
N MET A 59 15.40 18.01 3.05
CA MET A 59 14.14 17.56 3.64
C MET A 59 13.72 16.25 2.98
N LEU A 60 13.60 15.19 3.77
CA LEU A 60 13.32 13.84 3.29
C LEU A 60 11.83 13.54 3.40
N ASP A 61 11.26 12.90 2.39
CA ASP A 61 9.92 12.30 2.47
C ASP A 61 9.97 11.04 3.34
N HIS A 62 9.30 11.06 4.49
CA HIS A 62 9.24 9.94 5.43
C HIS A 62 8.69 8.67 4.76
N MET A 63 7.67 8.79 3.92
CA MET A 63 7.08 7.67 3.21
C MET A 63 8.11 6.96 2.32
N ALA A 64 8.88 7.72 1.55
CA ALA A 64 9.95 7.17 0.72
C ALA A 64 11.10 6.63 1.58
N TRP A 65 11.58 7.43 2.55
CA TRP A 65 12.78 7.12 3.32
C TRP A 65 12.63 5.91 4.24
N ASP A 66 11.55 5.84 5.02
CA ASP A 66 11.34 4.77 6.01
C ASP A 66 10.46 3.63 5.49
N GLY A 67 9.62 3.87 4.46
CA GLY A 67 8.66 2.88 3.98
C GLY A 67 9.04 2.21 2.66
N LEU A 68 9.62 2.93 1.70
CA LEU A 68 9.77 2.47 0.33
C LEU A 68 11.22 2.38 -0.15
N THR A 69 12.18 2.65 0.73
CA THR A 69 13.63 2.62 0.43
C THR A 69 14.32 1.56 1.27
N ASN A 70 15.15 0.74 0.63
CA ASN A 70 16.01 -0.21 1.34
C ASN A 70 17.05 0.55 2.19
N PRO A 71 17.10 0.31 3.51
CA PRO A 71 18.03 1.02 4.39
C PRO A 71 19.51 0.73 4.11
N TYR A 72 19.84 -0.40 3.47
CA TYR A 72 21.21 -0.84 3.24
C TYR A 72 21.85 -0.20 2.00
N ASP A 73 21.15 -0.14 0.89
CA ASP A 73 21.67 0.32 -0.40
C ASP A 73 20.91 1.52 -0.98
N LYS A 74 19.89 2.01 -0.24
CA LYS A 74 19.08 3.17 -0.61
C LYS A 74 18.30 3.04 -1.93
N GLN A 75 18.12 1.81 -2.41
CA GLN A 75 17.29 1.56 -3.59
C GLN A 75 15.80 1.52 -3.23
N SER A 76 14.96 2.00 -4.15
CA SER A 76 13.50 1.93 -3.96
C SER A 76 12.97 0.50 -4.13
N MET A 77 11.82 0.21 -3.52
CA MET A 77 11.17 -1.11 -3.66
C MET A 77 10.87 -1.48 -5.12
N GLY A 78 10.60 -0.52 -5.98
CA GLY A 78 10.39 -0.77 -7.40
C GLY A 78 11.62 -1.34 -8.12
N VAL A 79 12.83 -0.98 -7.70
CA VAL A 79 14.07 -1.57 -8.23
C VAL A 79 14.17 -3.06 -7.87
N PHE A 80 13.72 -3.46 -6.68
CA PHE A 80 13.66 -4.88 -6.33
C PHE A 80 12.62 -5.64 -7.15
N GLY A 81 11.53 -4.98 -7.54
CA GLY A 81 10.60 -5.52 -8.53
C GLY A 81 11.28 -5.81 -9.86
N GLU A 82 12.11 -4.88 -10.37
CA GLU A 82 12.89 -5.10 -11.60
C GLU A 82 13.92 -6.23 -11.47
N LEU A 83 14.54 -6.42 -10.29
CA LEU A 83 15.39 -7.58 -10.03
C LEU A 83 14.60 -8.89 -10.07
N CYS A 84 13.38 -8.89 -9.55
CA CYS A 84 12.47 -10.03 -9.65
C CYS A 84 12.12 -10.36 -11.11
N VAL A 85 11.78 -9.33 -11.88
CA VAL A 85 11.51 -9.45 -13.33
C VAL A 85 12.70 -10.07 -14.05
N ALA A 86 13.91 -9.58 -13.82
CA ALA A 86 15.13 -10.10 -14.43
C ALA A 86 15.40 -11.56 -14.00
N LYS A 87 15.19 -11.89 -12.73
CA LYS A 87 15.42 -13.24 -12.19
C LYS A 87 14.49 -14.28 -12.78
N TYR A 88 13.21 -13.95 -12.95
CA TYR A 88 12.18 -14.89 -13.40
C TYR A 88 11.84 -14.76 -14.89
N GLY A 89 12.41 -13.79 -15.58
CA GLY A 89 12.25 -13.61 -17.04
C GLY A 89 10.84 -13.14 -17.45
N PHE A 90 10.15 -12.37 -16.61
CA PHE A 90 8.85 -11.83 -16.99
C PHE A 90 8.98 -10.75 -18.07
N SER A 91 8.24 -10.91 -19.16
CA SER A 91 8.21 -9.88 -20.19
C SER A 91 7.33 -8.68 -19.78
N ARG A 92 7.52 -7.54 -20.46
CA ARG A 92 6.68 -6.36 -20.28
C ARG A 92 5.22 -6.67 -20.63
N GLU A 93 4.99 -7.39 -21.70
CA GLU A 93 3.66 -7.78 -22.19
C GLU A 93 2.92 -8.67 -21.17
N GLN A 94 3.63 -9.59 -20.52
CA GLN A 94 3.06 -10.42 -19.46
C GLN A 94 2.62 -9.59 -18.26
N GLN A 95 3.44 -8.62 -17.85
CA GLN A 95 3.12 -7.71 -16.75
C GLN A 95 1.93 -6.80 -17.07
N ASP A 96 1.91 -6.25 -18.30
CA ASP A 96 0.81 -5.41 -18.77
C ASP A 96 -0.50 -6.19 -18.89
N ALA A 97 -0.46 -7.43 -19.40
CA ALA A 97 -1.63 -8.29 -19.47
C ALA A 97 -2.19 -8.63 -18.08
N PHE A 98 -1.32 -8.92 -17.12
CA PHE A 98 -1.73 -9.15 -15.74
C PHE A 98 -2.39 -7.92 -15.11
N ALA A 99 -1.80 -6.73 -15.31
CA ALA A 99 -2.35 -5.47 -14.82
C ALA A 99 -3.73 -5.18 -15.45
N ALA A 100 -3.85 -5.34 -16.76
CA ALA A 100 -5.10 -5.15 -17.49
C ALA A 100 -6.21 -6.09 -17.00
N GLU A 101 -5.89 -7.36 -16.85
CA GLU A 101 -6.83 -8.37 -16.32
C GLU A 101 -7.27 -8.04 -14.88
N SER A 102 -6.34 -7.61 -14.02
CA SER A 102 -6.66 -7.19 -12.65
C SER A 102 -7.65 -6.03 -12.61
N VAL A 103 -7.41 -4.99 -13.42
CA VAL A 103 -8.34 -3.85 -13.53
C VAL A 103 -9.70 -4.29 -14.07
N GLN A 104 -9.71 -5.11 -15.12
CA GLN A 104 -10.96 -5.58 -15.73
C GLN A 104 -11.80 -6.41 -14.75
N ARG A 105 -11.17 -7.28 -13.97
CA ARG A 105 -11.86 -8.05 -12.93
C ARG A 105 -12.48 -7.15 -11.87
N ALA A 106 -11.75 -6.14 -11.40
CA ALA A 106 -12.26 -5.19 -10.42
C ALA A 106 -13.46 -4.39 -10.97
N LEU A 107 -13.38 -3.90 -12.21
CA LEU A 107 -14.48 -3.20 -12.88
C LEU A 107 -15.72 -4.11 -13.05
N ASN A 108 -15.52 -5.35 -13.48
CA ASN A 108 -16.61 -6.31 -13.62
C ASN A 108 -17.27 -6.61 -12.28
N ALA A 109 -16.48 -6.77 -11.21
CA ALA A 109 -17.01 -6.99 -9.86
C ALA A 109 -17.81 -5.80 -9.34
N GLN A 110 -17.37 -4.58 -9.59
CA GLN A 110 -18.12 -3.36 -9.26
C GLN A 110 -19.43 -3.30 -10.04
N GLN A 111 -19.40 -3.50 -11.36
CA GLN A 111 -20.58 -3.42 -12.23
C GLN A 111 -21.62 -4.49 -11.92
N SER A 112 -21.19 -5.70 -11.56
CA SER A 112 -22.08 -6.80 -11.18
C SER A 112 -22.61 -6.69 -9.74
N GLY A 113 -22.10 -5.74 -8.95
CA GLY A 113 -22.45 -5.60 -7.54
C GLY A 113 -21.92 -6.72 -6.65
N ALA A 114 -20.86 -7.43 -7.06
CA ALA A 114 -20.30 -8.57 -6.33
C ALA A 114 -19.92 -8.25 -4.88
N PHE A 115 -19.54 -7.00 -4.59
CA PHE A 115 -19.15 -6.53 -3.25
C PHE A 115 -20.23 -5.72 -2.54
N SER A 116 -21.45 -5.57 -3.11
CA SER A 116 -22.49 -4.70 -2.54
C SER A 116 -22.89 -5.05 -1.10
N ALA A 117 -22.81 -6.33 -0.74
CA ALA A 117 -23.12 -6.79 0.62
C ALA A 117 -22.00 -6.49 1.66
N GLU A 118 -20.80 -6.17 1.19
CA GLU A 118 -19.61 -5.93 2.03
C GLU A 118 -19.29 -4.44 2.17
N ILE A 119 -19.79 -3.61 1.24
CA ILE A 119 -19.50 -2.18 1.22
C ILE A 119 -20.33 -1.46 2.26
N ALA A 120 -19.65 -0.74 3.17
CA ALA A 120 -20.26 0.22 4.08
C ALA A 120 -19.96 1.64 3.58
N PRO A 121 -20.96 2.39 3.06
CA PRO A 121 -20.73 3.74 2.58
C PRO A 121 -20.19 4.67 3.67
N VAL A 122 -19.22 5.51 3.32
CA VAL A 122 -18.64 6.50 4.22
C VAL A 122 -18.96 7.90 3.69
N THR A 123 -19.62 8.70 4.52
CA THR A 123 -19.89 10.11 4.20
C THR A 123 -18.76 11.00 4.69
N VAL A 124 -18.17 11.79 3.79
CA VAL A 124 -17.12 12.75 4.09
C VAL A 124 -17.65 14.16 3.83
N SER A 125 -17.61 15.00 4.88
CA SER A 125 -17.98 16.41 4.75
C SER A 125 -16.85 17.20 4.09
N THR A 126 -17.15 17.82 2.97
CA THR A 126 -16.23 18.66 2.22
C THR A 126 -16.69 20.11 2.20
N ARG A 127 -15.84 21.03 1.75
CA ARG A 127 -16.22 22.45 1.56
C ARG A 127 -17.37 22.65 0.57
N LYS A 128 -17.64 21.66 -0.29
CA LYS A 128 -18.70 21.68 -1.31
C LYS A 128 -19.95 20.91 -0.90
N GLY A 129 -19.99 20.40 0.33
CA GLY A 129 -21.05 19.55 0.86
C GLY A 129 -20.58 18.13 1.15
N ASP A 130 -21.49 17.30 1.61
CA ASP A 130 -21.22 15.91 1.96
C ASP A 130 -21.12 15.04 0.69
N VAL A 131 -20.12 14.17 0.66
CA VAL A 131 -19.88 13.21 -0.42
C VAL A 131 -19.89 11.81 0.18
N SER A 132 -20.70 10.92 -0.39
CA SER A 132 -20.70 9.49 -0.03
C SER A 132 -19.69 8.73 -0.87
N PHE A 133 -18.84 7.99 -0.20
CA PHE A 133 -17.88 7.07 -0.82
C PHE A 133 -18.37 5.64 -0.60
N ASP A 134 -18.80 5.00 -1.67
CA ASP A 134 -19.36 3.64 -1.71
C ASP A 134 -18.76 2.78 -2.84
N GLN A 135 -17.78 3.30 -3.56
CA GLN A 135 -17.10 2.61 -4.64
C GLN A 135 -15.58 2.78 -4.55
N ASP A 136 -14.84 1.74 -4.94
CA ASP A 136 -13.40 1.83 -5.14
C ASP A 136 -13.11 2.69 -6.37
N GLU A 137 -12.39 3.79 -6.17
CA GLU A 137 -12.04 4.74 -7.24
C GLU A 137 -10.92 4.25 -8.15
N GLN A 138 -10.05 3.35 -7.68
CA GLN A 138 -8.81 3.01 -8.37
C GLN A 138 -9.01 2.31 -9.70
N PRO A 139 -9.89 1.29 -9.83
CA PRO A 139 -10.11 0.63 -11.12
C PRO A 139 -10.58 1.59 -12.21
N GLY A 140 -11.46 2.52 -11.84
CA GLY A 140 -12.03 3.52 -12.77
C GLY A 140 -11.04 4.58 -13.26
N LYS A 141 -9.90 4.76 -12.57
CA LYS A 141 -8.83 5.70 -12.96
C LYS A 141 -7.87 5.11 -14.00
N CYS A 142 -7.89 3.79 -14.21
CA CYS A 142 -6.98 3.11 -15.12
C CYS A 142 -7.58 3.01 -16.53
N ASP A 143 -6.92 3.60 -17.51
CA ASP A 143 -7.21 3.38 -18.93
C ASP A 143 -6.44 2.16 -19.42
N ILE A 144 -7.11 1.01 -19.49
CA ILE A 144 -6.51 -0.28 -19.89
C ILE A 144 -5.83 -0.17 -21.26
N GLY A 145 -6.41 0.57 -22.20
CA GLY A 145 -5.85 0.73 -23.53
C GLY A 145 -4.50 1.46 -23.57
N LYS A 146 -4.21 2.24 -22.53
CA LYS A 146 -2.93 2.98 -22.40
C LYS A 146 -1.84 2.20 -21.70
N ILE A 147 -2.15 1.08 -21.03
CA ILE A 147 -1.15 0.32 -20.26
C ILE A 147 0.10 0.02 -21.07
N PRO A 148 0.03 -0.49 -22.33
CA PRO A 148 1.22 -0.80 -23.11
C PRO A 148 2.11 0.41 -23.44
N THR A 149 1.54 1.61 -23.40
CA THR A 149 2.26 2.86 -23.77
C THR A 149 2.91 3.54 -22.56
N LEU A 150 2.69 3.03 -21.35
CA LEU A 150 3.24 3.62 -20.12
C LEU A 150 4.77 3.45 -20.07
N ARG A 151 5.45 4.47 -19.56
CA ARG A 151 6.89 4.43 -19.36
C ARG A 151 7.23 3.65 -18.08
N PRO A 152 8.39 2.99 -18.03
CA PRO A 152 8.90 2.41 -16.79
C PRO A 152 8.99 3.45 -15.68
N ALA A 153 8.62 3.07 -14.46
CA ALA A 153 8.50 3.99 -13.33
C ALA A 153 9.77 4.06 -12.45
N PHE A 154 10.55 2.97 -12.39
CA PHE A 154 11.63 2.84 -11.39
C PHE A 154 13.03 2.74 -11.99
N LYS A 155 13.14 2.33 -13.24
CA LYS A 155 14.42 2.19 -13.95
C LYS A 155 14.23 2.61 -15.39
N LYS A 156 15.21 3.34 -15.96
CA LYS A 156 15.13 3.88 -17.34
C LYS A 156 14.81 2.79 -18.38
N ASP A 157 15.47 1.64 -18.27
CA ASP A 157 15.29 0.49 -19.16
C ASP A 157 14.53 -0.64 -18.43
N GLY A 158 13.63 -0.28 -17.51
CA GLY A 158 12.81 -1.21 -16.77
C GLY A 158 11.52 -1.59 -17.49
N THR A 159 10.72 -2.41 -16.82
CA THR A 159 9.46 -2.92 -17.35
C THR A 159 8.26 -2.61 -16.45
N ILE A 160 8.50 -2.32 -15.18
CA ILE A 160 7.44 -2.01 -14.20
C ILE A 160 6.93 -0.59 -14.44
N THR A 161 5.62 -0.45 -14.57
CA THR A 161 4.94 0.82 -14.83
C THR A 161 4.01 1.21 -13.67
N ALA A 162 3.41 2.39 -13.76
CA ALA A 162 2.38 2.80 -12.81
C ALA A 162 1.17 1.85 -12.79
N ALA A 163 0.83 1.19 -13.91
CA ALA A 163 -0.28 0.24 -13.98
C ALA A 163 0.03 -1.11 -13.33
N SER A 164 1.31 -1.52 -13.30
CA SER A 164 1.75 -2.76 -12.64
C SER A 164 2.29 -2.52 -11.22
N SER A 165 2.06 -1.34 -10.65
CA SER A 165 2.50 -0.95 -9.32
C SER A 165 1.31 -0.54 -8.45
N SER A 166 1.42 -0.77 -7.13
CA SER A 166 0.46 -0.22 -6.18
C SER A 166 0.51 1.30 -6.16
N SER A 167 -0.64 1.93 -6.07
CA SER A 167 -0.73 3.38 -5.85
C SER A 167 -0.45 3.74 -4.38
N ILE A 168 -0.16 5.02 -4.16
CA ILE A 168 -0.04 5.59 -2.81
C ILE A 168 -1.46 5.83 -2.30
N ASN A 169 -1.85 5.15 -1.21
CA ASN A 169 -3.19 5.23 -0.62
C ASN A 169 -3.12 5.15 0.91
N ASP A 170 -4.10 5.77 1.55
CA ASP A 170 -4.42 5.50 2.94
C ASP A 170 -5.20 4.18 3.02
N GLY A 171 -5.06 3.45 4.11
CA GLY A 171 -5.76 2.19 4.28
C GLY A 171 -5.75 1.69 5.72
N ALA A 172 -6.76 0.89 6.05
CA ALA A 172 -6.85 0.18 7.32
C ALA A 172 -7.58 -1.15 7.14
N ALA A 173 -7.17 -2.15 7.92
CA ALA A 173 -7.83 -3.44 7.98
C ALA A 173 -7.77 -4.01 9.38
N ALA A 174 -8.81 -4.72 9.81
CA ALA A 174 -8.86 -5.36 11.11
C ALA A 174 -9.51 -6.74 11.01
N LEU A 175 -9.02 -7.68 11.81
CA LEU A 175 -9.56 -9.02 11.98
C LEU A 175 -9.88 -9.27 13.45
N VAL A 176 -10.94 -10.03 13.70
CA VAL A 176 -11.26 -10.55 15.03
C VAL A 176 -10.78 -12.00 15.09
N LEU A 177 -9.92 -12.31 16.04
CA LEU A 177 -9.37 -13.63 16.30
C LEU A 177 -9.96 -14.16 17.59
N CYS A 178 -10.40 -15.40 17.60
CA CYS A 178 -10.88 -16.08 18.82
C CYS A 178 -10.47 -17.55 18.81
N SER A 179 -10.54 -18.19 19.99
CA SER A 179 -10.49 -19.65 20.08
C SER A 179 -11.78 -20.25 19.51
N GLU A 180 -11.71 -21.50 19.09
CA GLU A 180 -12.86 -22.25 18.59
C GLU A 180 -13.84 -22.63 19.70
N THR A 181 -13.40 -22.59 20.98
CA THR A 181 -14.17 -22.92 22.19
C THR A 181 -14.12 -21.81 23.22
#